data_3fa8f7f62e16920e248166d1fd56b268
#
_entry.id   3fa8f7f62e16920e248166d1fd56b268
#
_cell.length_a   1.000
_cell.length_b   1.000
_cell.length_c   1.000
_cell.angle_alpha   90.00
_cell.angle_beta   90.00
_cell.angle_gamma   90.00
#
_symmetry.space_group_name_H-M   'P 1'
#
loop_
_entity.id
_entity.type
_entity.pdbx_description
1 polymer ?
#
loop_
_entity_poly.entity_id
_entity_poly.type
_entity_poly.pdbx_seq_one_letter_code
_entity_poly.pdbx_strand_id
1 'polypeptide(L)'
;MSKFQVVSEYQPAGDQPEAIAALAAGIENGLDEQTLLGVTGSGKTFTMAKVIEAVQRPTLVLAHNKTLAAQLCAEFKEFFPNNAVEYFVSYYDYYQPEAYIPHTDTFIEKDSAVNEEIDRLRLAATASLMERRDVIVVSSVSCIYGLGEPEDFAKMMVSLRVGATLERDELLKKLVADRKSTRLNS
;
A
#
# COMPACT_ATOMS: atom_id res chain seq x y z
N MET A 1 -2.61 2.60 20.47
CA MET A 1 -2.36 2.73 19.03
C MET A 1 -0.90 2.41 18.78
N SER A 2 -0.60 1.56 17.82
CA SER A 2 0.78 1.26 17.42
C SER A 2 1.43 2.53 16.87
N LYS A 3 2.71 2.73 17.20
CA LYS A 3 3.53 3.83 16.67
C LYS A 3 4.48 3.29 15.61
N PHE A 4 4.82 4.10 14.65
CA PHE A 4 5.92 3.77 13.75
C PHE A 4 7.23 3.71 14.53
N GLN A 5 7.95 2.61 14.32
CA GLN A 5 9.26 2.39 14.91
C GLN A 5 10.19 1.75 13.88
N VAL A 6 11.24 2.46 13.52
CA VAL A 6 12.27 1.96 12.62
C VAL A 6 13.17 0.98 13.36
N VAL A 7 13.27 -0.23 12.84
CA VAL A 7 14.21 -1.25 13.29
C VAL A 7 15.32 -1.35 12.25
N SER A 8 16.54 -0.94 12.62
CA SER A 8 17.69 -0.94 11.71
C SER A 8 18.99 -1.00 12.50
N GLU A 9 19.98 -1.69 11.95
CA GLU A 9 21.37 -1.65 12.45
C GLU A 9 22.07 -0.32 12.11
N TYR A 10 21.53 0.42 11.12
CA TYR A 10 22.08 1.69 10.67
C TYR A 10 21.60 2.84 11.54
N GLN A 11 22.49 3.82 11.73
CA GLN A 11 22.18 5.10 12.33
C GLN A 11 22.30 6.21 11.28
N PRO A 12 21.49 7.28 11.38
CA PRO A 12 21.62 8.42 10.48
C PRO A 12 23.05 8.98 10.51
N ALA A 13 23.65 9.16 9.33
CA ALA A 13 25.03 9.64 9.20
C ALA A 13 25.15 10.75 8.14
N GLY A 14 26.24 11.50 8.18
CA GLY A 14 26.48 12.64 7.28
C GLY A 14 25.39 13.69 7.42
N ASP A 15 24.78 14.09 6.31
CA ASP A 15 23.73 15.12 6.26
C ASP A 15 22.32 14.56 6.58
N GLN A 16 22.17 13.24 6.80
CA GLN A 16 20.87 12.62 7.06
C GLN A 16 20.18 13.16 8.33
N PRO A 17 20.85 13.34 9.48
CA PRO A 17 20.20 13.87 10.68
C PRO A 17 19.57 15.25 10.46
N GLU A 18 20.29 16.14 9.78
CA GLU A 18 19.79 17.47 9.45
C GLU A 18 18.61 17.41 8.47
N ALA A 19 18.71 16.61 7.42
CA ALA A 19 17.63 16.40 6.45
C ALA A 19 16.38 15.83 7.11
N ILE A 20 16.50 14.83 8.00
CA ILE A 20 15.38 14.24 8.75
C ILE A 20 14.70 15.33 9.61
N ALA A 21 15.47 16.10 10.36
CA ALA A 21 14.95 17.14 11.23
C ALA A 21 14.23 18.24 10.42
N ALA A 22 14.81 18.68 9.31
CA ALA A 22 14.24 19.71 8.45
C ALA A 22 12.93 19.26 7.81
N LEU A 23 12.90 18.04 7.25
CA LEU A 23 11.70 17.47 6.61
C LEU A 23 10.58 17.26 7.63
N ALA A 24 10.89 16.72 8.81
CA ALA A 24 9.89 16.51 9.87
C ALA A 24 9.31 17.84 10.35
N ALA A 25 10.17 18.82 10.63
CA ALA A 25 9.74 20.17 11.04
C ALA A 25 8.90 20.86 9.96
N GLY A 26 9.25 20.70 8.67
CA GLY A 26 8.45 21.23 7.57
C GLY A 26 7.04 20.66 7.54
N ILE A 27 6.88 19.34 7.73
CA ILE A 27 5.57 18.66 7.80
C ILE A 27 4.77 19.16 9.02
N GLU A 28 5.40 19.31 10.18
CA GLU A 28 4.76 19.81 11.41
C GLU A 28 4.30 21.27 11.27
N ASN A 29 5.08 22.08 10.55
CA ASN A 29 4.75 23.46 10.26
C ASN A 29 3.75 23.64 9.11
N GLY A 30 3.27 22.54 8.51
CA GLY A 30 2.25 22.56 7.47
C GLY A 30 2.77 22.96 6.09
N LEU A 31 4.05 22.73 5.79
CA LEU A 31 4.55 22.87 4.42
C LEU A 31 3.93 21.80 3.52
N ASP A 32 3.32 22.24 2.43
CA ASP A 32 2.65 21.36 1.47
C ASP A 32 3.64 20.53 0.64
N GLU A 33 4.82 21.12 0.34
CA GLU A 33 5.82 20.52 -0.54
C GLU A 33 7.23 20.66 0.05
N GLN A 34 8.01 19.58 -0.07
CA GLN A 34 9.41 19.55 0.29
C GLN A 34 10.15 18.60 -0.67
N THR A 35 11.41 18.89 -0.96
CA THR A 35 12.23 18.05 -1.84
C THR A 35 13.48 17.56 -1.12
N LEU A 36 13.67 16.23 -1.08
CA LEU A 36 14.91 15.60 -0.62
C LEU A 36 15.79 15.30 -1.83
N LEU A 37 16.89 16.05 -1.97
CA LEU A 37 17.88 15.84 -3.02
C LEU A 37 19.03 14.97 -2.48
N GLY A 38 19.37 13.92 -3.23
CA GLY A 38 20.48 13.04 -2.86
C GLY A 38 20.85 12.11 -4.01
N VAL A 39 22.13 11.77 -4.12
CA VAL A 39 22.63 10.82 -5.11
C VAL A 39 22.09 9.40 -4.86
N THR A 40 22.19 8.52 -5.87
CA THR A 40 21.86 7.10 -5.70
C THR A 40 22.77 6.48 -4.63
N GLY A 41 22.17 5.67 -3.74
CA GLY A 41 22.92 5.05 -2.65
C GLY A 41 23.16 5.94 -1.41
N SER A 42 22.65 7.19 -1.39
CA SER A 42 22.79 8.07 -0.22
C SER A 42 21.85 7.73 0.96
N GLY A 43 21.12 6.63 0.89
CA GLY A 43 20.19 6.21 1.94
C GLY A 43 18.89 7.04 2.03
N LYS A 44 18.39 7.56 0.88
CA LYS A 44 17.14 8.34 0.87
C LYS A 44 15.96 7.58 1.46
N THR A 45 15.81 6.28 1.17
CA THR A 45 14.71 5.45 1.72
C THR A 45 14.81 5.38 3.25
N PHE A 46 16.01 5.19 3.80
CA PHE A 46 16.24 5.20 5.23
C PHE A 46 15.94 6.57 5.85
N THR A 47 16.38 7.67 5.19
CA THR A 47 16.03 9.05 5.61
C THR A 47 14.52 9.23 5.68
N MET A 48 13.77 8.80 4.64
CA MET A 48 12.31 8.88 4.63
C MET A 48 11.68 7.99 5.71
N ALA A 49 12.21 6.79 5.97
CA ALA A 49 11.75 5.96 7.07
C ALA A 49 11.87 6.67 8.42
N LYS A 50 12.99 7.36 8.65
CA LYS A 50 13.20 8.16 9.86
C LYS A 50 12.27 9.39 9.96
N VAL A 51 11.94 10.03 8.83
CA VAL A 51 10.92 11.09 8.79
C VAL A 51 9.54 10.55 9.16
N ILE A 52 9.13 9.39 8.59
CA ILE A 52 7.85 8.73 8.93
C ILE A 52 7.79 8.39 10.41
N GLU A 53 8.89 7.85 10.97
CA GLU A 53 9.00 7.58 12.41
C GLU A 53 8.86 8.85 13.24
N ALA A 54 9.43 9.97 12.81
CA ALA A 54 9.35 11.23 13.54
C ALA A 54 7.93 11.82 13.53
N VAL A 55 7.27 11.85 12.38
CA VAL A 55 5.97 12.53 12.22
C VAL A 55 4.77 11.66 12.60
N GLN A 56 4.91 10.33 12.67
CA GLN A 56 3.85 9.41 13.13
C GLN A 56 2.52 9.52 12.36
N ARG A 57 2.57 9.76 11.04
CA ARG A 57 1.37 9.89 10.19
C ARG A 57 1.26 8.74 9.20
N PRO A 58 0.03 8.25 8.87
CA PRO A 58 -0.15 7.35 7.73
C PRO A 58 0.47 7.94 6.47
N THR A 59 1.19 7.12 5.73
CA THR A 59 2.03 7.58 4.62
C THR A 59 1.69 6.85 3.34
N LEU A 60 1.55 7.59 2.23
CA LEU A 60 1.45 7.06 0.89
C LEU A 60 2.77 7.31 0.14
N VAL A 61 3.37 6.25 -0.37
CA VAL A 61 4.57 6.27 -1.20
C VAL A 61 4.19 5.97 -2.63
N LEU A 62 4.35 6.94 -3.53
CA LEU A 62 4.05 6.77 -4.96
C LEU A 62 5.34 6.58 -5.75
N ALA A 63 5.46 5.45 -6.43
CA ALA A 63 6.55 5.15 -7.35
C ALA A 63 6.07 5.23 -8.80
N HIS A 64 6.96 5.59 -9.71
CA HIS A 64 6.62 5.75 -11.13
C HIS A 64 6.32 4.42 -11.85
N ASN A 65 6.73 3.27 -11.30
CA ASN A 65 6.41 1.95 -11.84
C ASN A 65 6.30 0.89 -10.73
N LYS A 66 5.78 -0.30 -11.07
CA LYS A 66 5.58 -1.42 -10.14
C LYS A 66 6.89 -1.97 -9.59
N THR A 67 7.93 -2.06 -10.39
CA THR A 67 9.22 -2.61 -9.96
C THR A 67 9.83 -1.79 -8.83
N LEU A 68 9.84 -0.46 -9.00
CA LEU A 68 10.30 0.43 -7.93
C LEU A 68 9.37 0.39 -6.71
N ALA A 69 8.05 0.32 -6.93
CA ALA A 69 7.10 0.19 -5.83
C ALA A 69 7.34 -1.09 -5.03
N ALA A 70 7.60 -2.22 -5.70
CA ALA A 70 7.91 -3.48 -5.04
C ALA A 70 9.22 -3.40 -4.23
N GLN A 71 10.26 -2.80 -4.79
CA GLN A 71 11.53 -2.58 -4.11
C GLN A 71 11.34 -1.71 -2.86
N LEU A 72 10.69 -0.56 -2.99
CA LEU A 72 10.43 0.34 -1.86
C LEU A 72 9.56 -0.33 -0.79
N CYS A 73 8.56 -1.13 -1.19
CA CYS A 73 7.74 -1.89 -0.25
C CYS A 73 8.58 -2.89 0.56
N ALA A 74 9.52 -3.59 -0.09
CA ALA A 74 10.44 -4.50 0.59
C ALA A 74 11.35 -3.75 1.57
N GLU A 75 11.98 -2.65 1.14
CA GLU A 75 12.84 -1.81 1.99
C GLU A 75 12.06 -1.26 3.21
N PHE A 76 10.84 -0.74 3.01
CA PHE A 76 10.02 -0.25 4.14
C PHE A 76 9.57 -1.37 5.08
N LYS A 77 9.30 -2.59 4.59
CA LYS A 77 9.01 -3.75 5.44
C LYS A 77 10.18 -4.15 6.32
N GLU A 78 11.41 -4.02 5.82
CA GLU A 78 12.62 -4.25 6.62
C GLU A 78 12.76 -3.19 7.72
N PHE A 79 12.51 -1.92 7.42
CA PHE A 79 12.59 -0.84 8.40
C PHE A 79 11.43 -0.85 9.41
N PHE A 80 10.26 -1.33 9.03
CA PHE A 80 9.04 -1.31 9.85
C PHE A 80 8.43 -2.72 10.03
N PRO A 81 9.15 -3.68 10.61
CA PRO A 81 8.70 -5.06 10.72
C PRO A 81 7.45 -5.23 11.61
N ASN A 82 7.15 -4.26 12.48
CA ASN A 82 6.03 -4.29 13.42
C ASN A 82 4.84 -3.38 12.99
N ASN A 83 4.98 -2.67 11.88
CA ASN A 83 3.96 -1.76 11.37
C ASN A 83 3.34 -2.31 10.07
N ALA A 84 2.21 -1.75 9.63
CA ALA A 84 1.59 -2.17 8.39
C ALA A 84 2.28 -1.49 7.20
N VAL A 85 2.96 -2.27 6.38
CA VAL A 85 3.51 -1.82 5.10
C VAL A 85 2.84 -2.61 3.99
N GLU A 86 1.98 -1.93 3.24
CA GLU A 86 1.09 -2.52 2.26
C GLU A 86 1.53 -2.18 0.83
N TYR A 87 1.40 -3.16 -0.05
CA TYR A 87 1.69 -3.00 -1.46
C TYR A 87 0.39 -2.85 -2.25
N PHE A 88 0.21 -1.72 -2.91
CA PHE A 88 -1.00 -1.41 -3.66
C PHE A 88 -0.70 -1.24 -5.15
N VAL A 89 -1.14 -2.17 -5.97
CA VAL A 89 -0.84 -2.21 -7.41
C VAL A 89 -2.11 -2.20 -8.26
N SER A 90 -2.00 -1.71 -9.49
CA SER A 90 -3.09 -1.74 -10.45
C SER A 90 -3.13 -3.05 -11.23
N TYR A 91 -4.32 -3.39 -11.76
CA TYR A 91 -4.51 -4.52 -12.64
C TYR A 91 -3.89 -4.29 -14.03
N TYR A 92 -3.80 -3.04 -14.48
CA TYR A 92 -3.49 -2.66 -15.85
C TYR A 92 -2.07 -2.99 -16.34
N ASP A 93 -1.12 -3.21 -15.43
CA ASP A 93 0.27 -3.52 -15.82
C ASP A 93 0.51 -5.02 -16.11
N TYR A 94 -0.52 -5.84 -15.97
CA TYR A 94 -0.48 -7.27 -16.30
C TYR A 94 -1.08 -7.56 -17.69
N TYR A 95 -1.04 -6.57 -18.57
CA TYR A 95 -1.46 -6.75 -19.95
C TYR A 95 -0.38 -7.54 -20.71
N GLN A 96 -0.51 -8.87 -20.78
CA GLN A 96 0.09 -9.61 -21.88
C GLN A 96 -0.74 -9.30 -23.13
N PRO A 97 -0.17 -8.65 -24.13
CA PRO A 97 -0.88 -8.47 -25.40
C PRO A 97 -1.18 -9.86 -25.99
N GLU A 98 -2.37 -10.00 -26.57
CA GLU A 98 -2.66 -11.17 -27.39
C GLU A 98 -1.53 -11.31 -28.41
N ALA A 99 -0.87 -12.45 -28.42
CA ALA A 99 0.20 -12.73 -29.35
C ALA A 99 -0.13 -14.01 -30.12
N TYR A 100 -0.22 -13.89 -31.42
CA TYR A 100 -0.24 -15.04 -32.31
C TYR A 100 1.20 -15.34 -32.74
N ILE A 101 1.67 -16.54 -32.48
CA ILE A 101 2.99 -17.01 -32.90
C ILE A 101 2.78 -17.89 -34.14
N PRO A 102 3.01 -17.36 -35.38
CA PRO A 102 2.71 -18.09 -36.61
C PRO A 102 3.51 -19.38 -36.78
N HIS A 103 4.68 -19.47 -36.17
CA HIS A 103 5.59 -20.63 -36.27
C HIS A 103 5.08 -21.88 -35.57
N THR A 104 4.23 -21.74 -34.56
CA THR A 104 3.71 -22.85 -33.76
C THR A 104 2.19 -22.94 -33.81
N ASP A 105 1.55 -22.09 -34.64
CA ASP A 105 0.09 -21.93 -34.70
C ASP A 105 -0.53 -21.80 -33.30
N THR A 106 0.19 -21.12 -32.40
CA THR A 106 -0.20 -20.94 -31.02
C THR A 106 -0.82 -19.56 -30.83
N PHE A 107 -2.09 -19.55 -30.50
CA PHE A 107 -2.79 -18.34 -30.03
C PHE A 107 -2.63 -18.26 -28.51
N ILE A 108 -1.94 -17.22 -28.03
CA ILE A 108 -1.91 -16.91 -26.60
C ILE A 108 -3.16 -16.09 -26.31
N GLU A 109 -4.18 -16.75 -25.76
CA GLU A 109 -5.39 -16.10 -25.30
C GLU A 109 -5.04 -15.04 -24.23
N LYS A 110 -5.78 -13.93 -24.31
CA LYS A 110 -5.76 -12.90 -23.28
C LYS A 110 -6.31 -13.52 -21.98
N ASP A 111 -5.41 -13.92 -21.11
CA ASP A 111 -5.81 -14.43 -19.82
C ASP A 111 -6.30 -13.24 -18.96
N SER A 112 -7.61 -13.07 -18.95
CA SER A 112 -8.31 -12.15 -18.05
C SER A 112 -8.47 -12.78 -16.66
N ALA A 113 -7.54 -13.64 -16.26
CA ALA A 113 -7.51 -14.14 -14.91
C ALA A 113 -7.42 -12.93 -13.98
N VAL A 114 -8.53 -12.65 -13.31
CA VAL A 114 -8.56 -11.75 -12.17
C VAL A 114 -7.44 -12.24 -11.27
N ASN A 115 -6.38 -11.44 -11.11
CA ASN A 115 -5.26 -11.88 -10.32
C ASN A 115 -5.68 -11.75 -8.85
N GLU A 116 -6.21 -12.85 -8.28
CA GLU A 116 -6.69 -12.93 -6.90
C GLU A 116 -5.66 -12.43 -5.89
N GLU A 117 -4.38 -12.51 -6.23
CA GLU A 117 -3.30 -11.99 -5.40
C GLU A 117 -3.30 -10.45 -5.37
N ILE A 118 -3.52 -9.81 -6.51
CA ILE A 118 -3.64 -8.33 -6.59
C ILE A 118 -4.86 -7.88 -5.80
N ASP A 119 -6.00 -8.55 -5.94
CA ASP A 119 -7.21 -8.26 -5.17
C ASP A 119 -6.93 -8.36 -3.67
N ARG A 120 -6.31 -9.44 -3.24
CA ARG A 120 -5.95 -9.63 -1.84
C ARG A 120 -5.05 -8.52 -1.30
N LEU A 121 -4.03 -8.10 -2.07
CA LEU A 121 -3.12 -7.02 -1.68
C LEU A 121 -3.86 -5.68 -1.57
N ARG A 122 -4.74 -5.37 -2.52
CA ARG A 122 -5.55 -4.15 -2.52
C ARG A 122 -6.52 -4.11 -1.34
N LEU A 123 -7.21 -5.22 -1.08
CA LEU A 123 -8.12 -5.36 0.05
C LEU A 123 -7.38 -5.25 1.39
N ALA A 124 -6.20 -5.86 1.52
CA ALA A 124 -5.37 -5.77 2.70
C ALA A 124 -4.92 -4.33 2.98
N ALA A 125 -4.46 -3.61 1.95
CA ALA A 125 -4.07 -2.21 2.08
C ALA A 125 -5.24 -1.32 2.51
N THR A 126 -6.41 -1.51 1.91
CA THR A 126 -7.60 -0.74 2.25
C THR A 126 -8.08 -1.03 3.68
N ALA A 127 -8.11 -2.31 4.08
CA ALA A 127 -8.47 -2.71 5.45
C ALA A 127 -7.49 -2.12 6.48
N SER A 128 -6.17 -2.20 6.22
CA SER A 128 -5.15 -1.63 7.08
C SER A 128 -5.32 -0.12 7.27
N LEU A 129 -5.63 0.63 6.21
CA LEU A 129 -5.89 2.07 6.29
C LEU A 129 -7.12 2.41 7.13
N MET A 130 -8.15 1.57 7.13
CA MET A 130 -9.37 1.80 7.92
C MET A 130 -9.19 1.46 9.40
N GLU A 131 -8.38 0.45 9.71
CA GLU A 131 -8.24 -0.06 11.09
C GLU A 131 -7.04 0.51 11.85
N ARG A 132 -5.99 0.95 11.16
CA ARG A 132 -4.71 1.35 11.74
C ARG A 132 -4.32 2.78 11.37
N ARG A 133 -3.43 3.35 12.19
CA ARG A 133 -2.82 4.65 11.94
C ARG A 133 -1.33 4.54 11.58
N ASP A 134 -0.73 3.40 11.88
CA ASP A 134 0.66 3.08 11.58
C ASP A 134 0.77 2.31 10.26
N VAL A 135 0.28 2.90 9.18
CA VAL A 135 0.21 2.29 7.84
C VAL A 135 1.04 3.07 6.83
N ILE A 136 1.88 2.36 6.11
CA ILE A 136 2.58 2.84 4.90
C ILE A 136 2.00 2.08 3.71
N VAL A 137 1.44 2.79 2.74
CA VAL A 137 0.99 2.21 1.48
C VAL A 137 2.00 2.58 0.40
N VAL A 138 2.59 1.57 -0.23
CA VAL A 138 3.50 1.75 -1.37
C VAL A 138 2.77 1.38 -2.65
N SER A 139 2.66 2.32 -3.57
CA SER A 139 1.86 2.20 -4.78
C SER A 139 2.59 2.68 -6.02
N SER A 140 2.20 2.19 -7.19
CA SER A 140 2.59 2.79 -8.46
C SER A 140 1.59 3.87 -8.87
N VAL A 141 2.02 4.86 -9.65
CA VAL A 141 1.16 5.97 -10.13
C VAL A 141 -0.05 5.47 -10.93
N SER A 142 0.02 4.30 -11.55
CA SER A 142 -1.10 3.68 -12.27
C SER A 142 -2.30 3.33 -11.36
N CYS A 143 -2.10 3.26 -10.05
CA CYS A 143 -3.17 2.97 -9.10
C CYS A 143 -4.13 4.14 -8.82
N ILE A 144 -3.83 5.33 -9.32
CA ILE A 144 -4.71 6.51 -9.21
C ILE A 144 -6.02 6.29 -9.97
N TYR A 145 -5.99 5.40 -10.99
CA TYR A 145 -7.15 5.09 -11.82
C TYR A 145 -7.89 3.84 -11.29
N GLY A 146 -9.23 3.86 -11.33
CA GLY A 146 -10.07 2.70 -11.02
C GLY A 146 -10.22 2.39 -9.53
N LEU A 147 -10.13 3.38 -8.67
CA LEU A 147 -10.51 3.26 -7.26
C LEU A 147 -12.04 3.30 -7.14
N GLY A 148 -12.62 2.30 -6.45
CA GLY A 148 -14.02 2.34 -6.04
C GLY A 148 -14.24 3.37 -4.93
N GLU A 149 -15.51 3.59 -4.56
CA GLU A 149 -15.85 4.51 -3.48
C GLU A 149 -15.41 3.95 -2.11
N PRO A 150 -14.61 4.68 -1.33
CA PRO A 150 -14.14 4.22 -0.02
C PRO A 150 -15.28 3.95 0.97
N GLU A 151 -16.40 4.66 0.84
CA GLU A 151 -17.57 4.50 1.70
C GLU A 151 -18.25 3.15 1.50
N ASP A 152 -18.33 2.65 0.27
CA ASP A 152 -18.94 1.36 -0.03
C ASP A 152 -18.07 0.22 0.49
N PHE A 153 -16.75 0.37 0.38
CA PHE A 153 -15.80 -0.59 0.95
C PHE A 153 -15.93 -0.66 2.48
N ALA A 154 -16.05 0.49 3.16
CA ALA A 154 -16.21 0.53 4.62
C ALA A 154 -17.51 -0.16 5.09
N LYS A 155 -18.61 -0.06 4.32
CA LYS A 155 -19.87 -0.73 4.63
C LYS A 155 -19.80 -2.25 4.48
N MET A 156 -18.96 -2.75 3.57
CA MET A 156 -18.79 -4.18 3.30
C MET A 156 -17.78 -4.85 4.25
N MET A 157 -16.97 -4.08 4.96
CA MET A 157 -15.94 -4.63 5.83
C MET A 157 -16.53 -5.17 7.13
N VAL A 158 -16.16 -6.41 7.47
CA VAL A 158 -16.50 -7.04 8.75
C VAL A 158 -15.23 -7.22 9.57
N SER A 159 -15.09 -6.42 10.64
CA SER A 159 -13.94 -6.51 11.55
C SER A 159 -14.18 -7.57 12.62
N LEU A 160 -13.33 -8.59 12.65
CA LEU A 160 -13.37 -9.67 13.63
C LEU A 160 -12.11 -9.61 14.52
N ARG A 161 -12.31 -9.63 15.83
CA ARG A 161 -11.21 -9.62 16.82
C ARG A 161 -11.31 -10.80 17.75
N VAL A 162 -10.18 -11.40 18.08
CA VAL A 162 -10.12 -12.49 19.06
C VAL A 162 -10.64 -11.98 20.42
N GLY A 163 -11.62 -12.71 20.99
CA GLY A 163 -12.27 -12.34 22.27
C GLY A 163 -13.43 -11.36 22.12
N ALA A 164 -13.75 -10.85 20.94
CA ALA A 164 -14.96 -10.06 20.73
C ALA A 164 -16.19 -10.98 20.59
N THR A 165 -17.32 -10.51 21.13
CA THR A 165 -18.62 -11.17 20.94
C THR A 165 -19.35 -10.53 19.77
N LEU A 166 -19.75 -11.35 18.81
CA LEU A 166 -20.54 -10.91 17.67
C LEU A 166 -21.77 -11.83 17.54
N GLU A 167 -22.95 -11.23 17.38
CA GLU A 167 -24.18 -11.99 17.14
C GLU A 167 -24.10 -12.69 15.77
N ARG A 168 -24.35 -14.03 15.78
CA ARG A 168 -24.26 -14.85 14.57
C ARG A 168 -25.13 -14.34 13.44
N ASP A 169 -26.37 -13.96 13.74
CA ASP A 169 -27.33 -13.52 12.71
C ASP A 169 -26.98 -12.16 12.11
N GLU A 170 -26.32 -11.28 12.89
CA GLU A 170 -25.79 -10.02 12.39
C GLU A 170 -24.61 -10.25 11.44
N LEU A 171 -23.69 -11.16 11.81
CA LEU A 171 -22.58 -11.54 10.94
C LEU A 171 -23.07 -12.12 9.61
N LEU A 172 -24.04 -13.05 9.66
CA LEU A 172 -24.60 -13.66 8.47
C LEU A 172 -25.30 -12.64 7.56
N LYS A 173 -26.00 -11.66 8.13
CA LYS A 173 -26.65 -10.58 7.37
C LYS A 173 -25.58 -9.72 6.63
N LYS A 174 -24.50 -9.36 7.29
CA LYS A 174 -23.39 -8.62 6.66
C LYS A 174 -22.75 -9.38 5.52
N LEU A 175 -22.42 -10.66 5.72
CA LEU A 175 -21.82 -11.52 4.69
C LEU A 175 -22.75 -11.78 3.49
N VAL A 176 -24.06 -11.84 3.70
CA VAL A 176 -25.05 -12.01 2.61
C VAL A 176 -25.26 -10.70 1.85
N ALA A 177 -25.24 -9.56 2.52
CA ALA A 177 -25.31 -8.24 1.87
C ALA A 177 -24.16 -8.01 0.90
N ASP A 178 -22.96 -8.42 1.29
CA ASP A 178 -21.74 -8.35 0.48
C ASP A 178 -21.87 -9.16 -0.84
N ARG A 179 -22.38 -10.37 -0.79
CA ARG A 179 -22.62 -11.23 -1.98
C ARG A 179 -23.61 -10.62 -2.99
N LYS A 180 -24.55 -9.81 -2.56
CA LYS A 180 -25.53 -9.16 -3.46
C LYS A 180 -24.91 -7.96 -4.19
N SER A 181 -24.02 -7.24 -3.55
CA SER A 181 -23.29 -6.11 -4.13
C SER A 181 -22.35 -6.55 -5.25
N THR A 182 -21.65 -7.67 -5.08
CA THR A 182 -20.70 -8.20 -6.07
C THR A 182 -21.37 -8.69 -7.36
N ARG A 183 -22.65 -9.10 -7.31
CA ARG A 183 -23.41 -9.56 -8.49
C ARG A 183 -24.04 -8.43 -9.34
N LEU A 184 -24.10 -7.21 -8.82
CA LEU A 184 -24.70 -6.06 -9.54
C LEU A 184 -23.67 -5.28 -10.36
N ASN A 185 -22.38 -5.55 -10.20
CA ASN A 185 -21.28 -4.87 -10.88
C ASN A 185 -20.54 -5.76 -11.92
N SER A 186 -21.14 -6.88 -12.32
CA SER A 186 -20.63 -7.79 -13.37
C SER A 186 -21.50 -7.75 -14.62
#